data_422b7f5c5bd76586f62f820fabb8d237
#
_entry.id   422b7f5c5bd76586f62f820fabb8d237
#
_cell.length_a   1.000
_cell.length_b   1.000
_cell.length_c   1.000
_cell.angle_alpha   90.00
_cell.angle_beta   90.00
_cell.angle_gamma   90.00
#
_symmetry.space_group_name_H-M   'P 1'
#
loop_
_entity.id
_entity.type
_entity.pdbx_description
1 polymer ?
#
loop_
_entity_poly.entity_id
_entity_poly.type
_entity_poly.pdbx_seq_one_letter_code
_entity_poly.pdbx_strand_id
1 'polypeptide(L)'
;MTTLSCDLAIVGGGLAGGLIALALAEMRPALDVRLVEGGASIGGNHLWSFFTSDVGVGDQWIVEPLIGHRWPAHRVRFPAHERRIDVGYRTIVSTRLNAVVRERLRERAMTGCKALAANAHAVVLADGRRIEARGVIDTRGAGDLSLLECGWQKFVGHELELAAPHGGDTPTIMDATVAQIDGYRFAYTLPLSPTRMFVEDTCYSDTPGVDAAALGARIGAYAAGQGWTVKQVAREEAGALPVVLDGDFEAYWQSGGHNVAKAGMRAGLFHPTTGYSLPDAVRTAALIARQRDYSGTALCDLLHGVAKRTWEQRRFYRMLARMLFRAAEPQMRYKVLDRFYRLDPALVGRFYAGRSTIGDKMRILTGKPPVPIGRAFSAMLGRPA
;
A
#
# COMPACT_ATOMS: atom_id res chain seq x y z
N MET A 1 -26.60 11.63 24.55
CA MET A 1 -25.46 11.41 23.62
C MET A 1 -24.34 12.33 24.06
N THR A 2 -23.15 11.80 24.33
CA THR A 2 -21.99 12.64 24.65
C THR A 2 -21.39 13.16 23.34
N THR A 3 -21.31 14.48 23.21
CA THR A 3 -20.68 15.13 22.05
C THR A 3 -19.27 15.56 22.43
N LEU A 4 -18.31 15.17 21.60
CA LEU A 4 -16.92 15.64 21.65
C LEU A 4 -16.74 16.68 20.54
N SER A 5 -15.88 17.67 20.75
CA SER A 5 -15.53 18.65 19.72
C SER A 5 -14.02 18.64 19.45
N CYS A 6 -13.63 18.98 18.22
CA CYS A 6 -12.23 19.14 17.83
C CYS A 6 -12.11 20.00 16.57
N ASP A 7 -10.90 20.38 16.19
CA ASP A 7 -10.67 21.09 14.94
C ASP A 7 -10.74 20.13 13.74
N LEU A 8 -10.13 18.93 13.86
CA LEU A 8 -10.08 17.98 12.78
C LEU A 8 -10.27 16.54 13.30
N ALA A 9 -11.21 15.80 12.70
CA ALA A 9 -11.39 14.38 12.95
C ALA A 9 -10.85 13.56 11.75
N ILE A 10 -9.98 12.60 12.03
CA ILE A 10 -9.48 11.64 11.05
C ILE A 10 -10.11 10.29 11.36
N VAL A 11 -10.82 9.71 10.41
CA VAL A 11 -11.55 8.44 10.58
C VAL A 11 -10.81 7.33 9.84
N GLY A 12 -10.27 6.37 10.60
CA GLY A 12 -9.43 5.28 10.13
C GLY A 12 -7.97 5.48 10.52
N GLY A 13 -7.47 4.64 11.41
CA GLY A 13 -6.10 4.64 11.91
C GLY A 13 -5.13 3.80 11.09
N GLY A 14 -5.40 3.55 9.80
CA GLY A 14 -4.45 2.89 8.90
C GLY A 14 -3.24 3.77 8.59
N LEU A 15 -2.42 3.34 7.61
CA LEU A 15 -1.20 4.08 7.22
C LEU A 15 -1.49 5.56 6.92
N ALA A 16 -2.47 5.85 6.06
CA ALA A 16 -2.75 7.22 5.65
C ALA A 16 -3.22 8.09 6.83
N GLY A 17 -4.18 7.60 7.63
CA GLY A 17 -4.68 8.32 8.80
C GLY A 17 -3.62 8.54 9.86
N GLY A 18 -2.80 7.52 10.13
CA GLY A 18 -1.68 7.61 11.07
C GLY A 18 -0.64 8.64 10.64
N LEU A 19 -0.22 8.64 9.36
CA LEU A 19 0.75 9.61 8.84
C LEU A 19 0.20 11.05 8.83
N ILE A 20 -1.08 11.24 8.47
CA ILE A 20 -1.73 12.55 8.51
C ILE A 20 -1.74 13.08 9.95
N ALA A 21 -2.15 12.23 10.91
CA ALA A 21 -2.20 12.60 12.33
C ALA A 21 -0.82 13.01 12.88
N LEU A 22 0.23 12.24 12.55
CA LEU A 22 1.60 12.55 12.94
C LEU A 22 2.12 13.84 12.31
N ALA A 23 1.88 14.04 11.02
CA ALA A 23 2.32 15.23 10.32
C ALA A 23 1.64 16.50 10.88
N LEU A 24 0.36 16.40 11.23
CA LEU A 24 -0.37 17.49 11.89
C LEU A 24 0.12 17.74 13.32
N ALA A 25 0.36 16.70 14.11
CA ALA A 25 0.89 16.84 15.47
C ALA A 25 2.26 17.55 15.49
N GLU A 26 3.08 17.32 14.47
CA GLU A 26 4.39 17.98 14.34
C GLU A 26 4.29 19.42 13.83
N MET A 27 3.55 19.64 12.74
CA MET A 27 3.53 20.95 12.06
C MET A 27 2.45 21.90 12.57
N ARG A 28 1.44 21.39 13.26
CA ARG A 28 0.26 22.12 13.74
C ARG A 28 -0.10 21.73 15.19
N PRO A 29 0.82 21.87 16.15
CA PRO A 29 0.61 21.36 17.53
C PRO A 29 -0.57 22.03 18.25
N ALA A 30 -0.98 23.22 17.83
CA ALA A 30 -2.15 23.92 18.40
C ALA A 30 -3.49 23.40 17.86
N LEU A 31 -3.51 22.58 16.80
CA LEU A 31 -4.73 22.03 16.22
C LEU A 31 -5.20 20.82 17.07
N ASP A 32 -6.45 20.83 17.53
CA ASP A 32 -7.04 19.65 18.18
C ASP A 32 -7.42 18.61 17.10
N VAL A 33 -6.53 17.63 16.91
CA VAL A 33 -6.72 16.54 15.96
C VAL A 33 -7.10 15.27 16.69
N ARG A 34 -8.22 14.65 16.32
CA ARG A 34 -8.64 13.33 16.84
C ARG A 34 -8.54 12.27 15.75
N LEU A 35 -7.89 11.16 16.06
CA LEU A 35 -7.81 9.98 15.20
C LEU A 35 -8.73 8.90 15.74
N VAL A 36 -9.70 8.46 14.94
CA VAL A 36 -10.71 7.45 15.31
C VAL A 36 -10.40 6.16 14.57
N GLU A 37 -10.16 5.08 15.32
CA GLU A 37 -9.88 3.75 14.78
C GLU A 37 -10.83 2.71 15.39
N GLY A 38 -11.47 1.91 14.53
CA GLY A 38 -12.41 0.86 14.95
C GLY A 38 -11.73 -0.36 15.57
N GLY A 39 -10.50 -0.64 15.20
CA GLY A 39 -9.69 -1.72 15.76
C GLY A 39 -9.06 -1.35 17.10
N ALA A 40 -8.50 -2.34 17.77
CA ALA A 40 -7.82 -2.16 19.06
C ALA A 40 -6.48 -1.40 18.94
N SER A 41 -5.90 -1.35 17.74
CA SER A 41 -4.60 -0.72 17.48
C SER A 41 -4.60 0.06 16.17
N ILE A 42 -3.80 1.12 16.14
CA ILE A 42 -3.54 1.89 14.93
C ILE A 42 -2.62 1.10 14.00
N GLY A 43 -2.89 1.15 12.68
CA GLY A 43 -2.10 0.43 11.68
C GLY A 43 -2.48 -1.03 11.50
N GLY A 44 -3.39 -1.59 12.32
CA GLY A 44 -3.78 -2.99 12.22
C GLY A 44 -2.58 -3.93 12.44
N ASN A 45 -2.41 -4.91 11.56
CA ASN A 45 -1.34 -5.90 11.61
C ASN A 45 -0.58 -5.96 10.27
N HIS A 46 0.01 -4.83 9.84
CA HIS A 46 0.66 -4.70 8.54
C HIS A 46 2.14 -4.34 8.64
N LEU A 47 2.88 -4.71 7.60
CA LEU A 47 4.19 -4.19 7.25
C LEU A 47 4.05 -3.29 6.02
N TRP A 48 4.66 -2.12 6.07
CA TRP A 48 4.74 -1.24 4.90
C TRP A 48 6.21 -1.03 4.54
N SER A 49 6.62 -1.71 3.50
CA SER A 49 7.98 -1.58 3.00
C SER A 49 8.04 -0.62 1.82
N PHE A 50 9.17 0.07 1.65
CA PHE A 50 9.32 1.08 0.62
C PHE A 50 10.79 1.31 0.25
N PHE A 51 11.02 1.81 -0.97
CA PHE A 51 12.33 2.21 -1.42
C PHE A 51 12.68 3.59 -0.85
N THR A 52 13.96 3.81 -0.56
CA THR A 52 14.44 5.12 -0.09
C THR A 52 14.05 6.26 -1.03
N SER A 53 13.96 5.98 -2.32
CA SER A 53 13.57 6.93 -3.38
C SER A 53 12.07 7.28 -3.40
N ASP A 54 11.22 6.55 -2.69
CA ASP A 54 9.77 6.75 -2.71
C ASP A 54 9.33 8.01 -1.98
N VAL A 55 10.11 8.40 -0.96
CA VAL A 55 9.84 9.56 -0.12
C VAL A 55 10.84 10.66 -0.45
N GLY A 56 10.33 11.82 -0.84
CA GLY A 56 11.16 13.00 -1.11
C GLY A 56 11.92 13.47 0.15
N VAL A 57 13.13 14.02 -0.02
CA VAL A 57 14.00 14.45 1.09
C VAL A 57 13.25 15.37 2.08
N GLY A 58 12.45 16.30 1.57
CA GLY A 58 11.68 17.24 2.40
C GLY A 58 10.52 16.62 3.21
N ASP A 59 10.15 15.35 2.96
CA ASP A 59 9.05 14.67 3.61
C ASP A 59 9.51 13.41 4.40
N GLN A 60 10.81 13.10 4.40
CA GLN A 60 11.37 11.92 5.11
C GLN A 60 11.09 11.97 6.62
N TRP A 61 11.01 13.15 7.20
CA TRP A 61 10.71 13.35 8.62
C TRP A 61 9.39 12.70 9.07
N ILE A 62 8.42 12.53 8.14
CA ILE A 62 7.12 11.90 8.43
C ILE A 62 7.28 10.40 8.72
N VAL A 63 8.17 9.71 8.00
CA VAL A 63 8.34 8.26 8.09
C VAL A 63 9.53 7.85 8.95
N GLU A 64 10.51 8.72 9.11
CA GLU A 64 11.77 8.42 9.81
C GLU A 64 11.58 7.86 11.23
N PRO A 65 10.67 8.41 12.08
CA PRO A 65 10.40 7.86 13.42
C PRO A 65 9.75 6.47 13.41
N LEU A 66 9.20 6.05 12.27
CA LEU A 66 8.39 4.84 12.11
C LEU A 66 9.19 3.66 11.58
N ILE A 67 10.38 3.91 11.00
CA ILE A 67 11.17 2.87 10.33
C ILE A 67 11.71 1.90 11.37
N GLY A 68 11.31 0.63 11.26
CA GLY A 68 11.78 -0.46 12.10
C GLY A 68 13.06 -1.12 11.56
N HIS A 69 13.13 -1.30 10.23
CA HIS A 69 14.25 -1.97 9.58
C HIS A 69 14.70 -1.21 8.34
N ARG A 70 16.03 -1.29 8.06
CA ARG A 70 16.69 -0.62 6.94
C ARG A 70 17.70 -1.54 6.29
N TRP A 71 17.70 -1.60 4.99
CA TRP A 71 18.69 -2.34 4.20
C TRP A 71 19.25 -1.43 3.12
N PRO A 72 20.53 -1.50 2.82
CA PRO A 72 21.17 -0.65 1.81
C PRO A 72 20.81 -1.04 0.38
N ALA A 73 20.33 -2.28 0.19
CA ALA A 73 19.98 -2.85 -1.10
C ALA A 73 18.83 -3.85 -0.95
N HIS A 74 18.29 -4.30 -2.06
CA HIS A 74 17.34 -5.39 -2.15
C HIS A 74 17.67 -6.29 -3.34
N ARG A 75 17.02 -7.47 -3.41
CA ARG A 75 17.27 -8.47 -4.43
C ARG A 75 15.96 -8.87 -5.12
N VAL A 76 16.05 -9.24 -6.39
CA VAL A 76 14.98 -9.90 -7.15
C VAL A 76 15.53 -11.16 -7.79
N ARG A 77 14.70 -12.21 -7.87
CA ARG A 77 15.06 -13.52 -8.43
C ARG A 77 13.97 -13.98 -9.38
N PHE A 78 14.37 -14.35 -10.60
CA PHE A 78 13.55 -14.94 -11.63
C PHE A 78 14.24 -16.19 -12.16
N PRO A 79 13.55 -17.13 -12.82
CA PRO A 79 14.18 -18.38 -13.29
C PRO A 79 15.46 -18.20 -14.14
N ALA A 80 15.55 -17.12 -14.92
CA ALA A 80 16.68 -16.84 -15.79
C ALA A 80 17.46 -15.57 -15.39
N HIS A 81 17.18 -14.96 -14.23
CA HIS A 81 17.77 -13.67 -13.88
C HIS A 81 17.69 -13.44 -12.37
N GLU A 82 18.82 -13.14 -11.78
CA GLU A 82 18.92 -12.64 -10.42
C GLU A 82 19.65 -11.31 -10.43
N ARG A 83 19.19 -10.38 -9.62
CA ARG A 83 19.80 -9.04 -9.53
C ARG A 83 19.73 -8.50 -8.11
N ARG A 84 20.88 -8.06 -7.58
CA ARG A 84 20.97 -7.14 -6.46
C ARG A 84 20.84 -5.72 -6.98
N ILE A 85 20.00 -4.93 -6.34
CA ILE A 85 19.73 -3.53 -6.68
C ILE A 85 20.15 -2.68 -5.48
N ASP A 86 21.16 -1.82 -5.68
CA ASP A 86 21.74 -0.97 -4.64
C ASP A 86 20.90 0.30 -4.44
N VAL A 87 19.61 0.10 -4.18
CA VAL A 87 18.65 1.10 -3.74
C VAL A 87 18.15 0.66 -2.38
N GLY A 88 18.29 1.54 -1.39
CA GLY A 88 17.91 1.25 -0.02
C GLY A 88 16.43 0.88 0.11
N TYR A 89 16.15 -0.07 1.00
CA TYR A 89 14.81 -0.56 1.31
C TYR A 89 14.52 -0.41 2.79
N ARG A 90 13.31 -0.03 3.15
CA ARG A 90 12.92 0.28 4.52
C ARG A 90 11.55 -0.34 4.82
N THR A 91 11.30 -0.62 6.11
CA THR A 91 10.01 -1.17 6.55
C THR A 91 9.50 -0.46 7.79
N ILE A 92 8.21 -0.12 7.76
CA ILE A 92 7.42 0.33 8.89
C ILE A 92 6.58 -0.85 9.38
N VAL A 93 6.66 -1.16 10.67
CA VAL A 93 5.81 -2.17 11.33
C VAL A 93 4.63 -1.45 11.98
N SER A 94 3.43 -2.00 11.85
CA SER A 94 2.20 -1.39 12.41
C SER A 94 2.29 -1.12 13.91
N THR A 95 2.95 -1.99 14.67
CA THR A 95 3.17 -1.79 16.11
C THR A 95 3.98 -0.52 16.40
N ARG A 96 4.96 -0.19 15.55
CA ARG A 96 5.73 1.06 15.69
C ARG A 96 4.88 2.27 15.35
N LEU A 97 4.07 2.20 14.29
CA LEU A 97 3.12 3.25 13.94
C LEU A 97 2.15 3.50 15.11
N ASN A 98 1.56 2.43 15.68
CA ASN A 98 0.67 2.52 16.82
C ASN A 98 1.34 3.21 18.03
N ALA A 99 2.56 2.79 18.38
CA ALA A 99 3.28 3.35 19.51
C ALA A 99 3.53 4.86 19.34
N VAL A 100 4.06 5.27 18.18
CA VAL A 100 4.40 6.69 17.91
C VAL A 100 3.15 7.55 17.83
N VAL A 101 2.06 7.08 17.19
CA VAL A 101 0.80 7.85 17.11
C VAL A 101 0.18 8.02 18.51
N ARG A 102 0.15 6.95 19.33
CA ARG A 102 -0.39 7.05 20.70
C ARG A 102 0.44 7.96 21.60
N GLU A 103 1.76 7.94 21.46
CA GLU A 103 2.66 8.85 22.19
C GLU A 103 2.36 10.33 21.85
N ARG A 104 2.16 10.63 20.56
CA ARG A 104 1.96 12.01 20.09
C ARG A 104 0.55 12.52 20.30
N LEU A 105 -0.47 11.70 20.11
CA LEU A 105 -1.88 12.11 20.23
C LEU A 105 -2.48 11.83 21.60
N ARG A 106 -1.90 10.88 22.37
CA ARG A 106 -2.41 10.45 23.70
C ARG A 106 -3.90 10.04 23.60
N GLU A 107 -4.77 10.61 24.44
CA GLU A 107 -6.22 10.35 24.46
C GLU A 107 -6.96 10.75 23.18
N ARG A 108 -6.34 11.57 22.32
CA ARG A 108 -6.89 11.94 21.02
C ARG A 108 -6.74 10.82 19.96
N ALA A 109 -5.94 9.80 20.24
CA ALA A 109 -5.88 8.55 19.47
C ALA A 109 -6.92 7.56 20.02
N MET A 110 -8.13 7.59 19.47
CA MET A 110 -9.30 6.84 19.93
C MET A 110 -9.36 5.48 19.23
N THR A 111 -8.89 4.42 19.87
CA THR A 111 -8.96 3.03 19.38
C THR A 111 -10.17 2.29 19.95
N GLY A 112 -10.61 1.20 19.29
CA GLY A 112 -11.85 0.48 19.65
C GLY A 112 -13.11 1.30 19.38
N CYS A 113 -13.01 2.39 18.62
CA CYS A 113 -14.07 3.34 18.36
C CYS A 113 -14.55 3.24 16.90
N LYS A 114 -15.50 2.34 16.63
CA LYS A 114 -16.02 2.13 15.27
C LYS A 114 -16.87 3.33 14.82
N ALA A 115 -16.46 4.03 13.77
CA ALA A 115 -17.26 5.06 13.14
C ALA A 115 -18.32 4.42 12.21
N LEU A 116 -19.58 4.74 12.45
CA LEU A 116 -20.73 4.29 11.63
C LEU A 116 -20.94 5.20 10.42
N ALA A 117 -20.87 6.51 10.65
CA ALA A 117 -21.08 7.52 9.62
C ALA A 117 -20.12 8.69 9.80
N ALA A 118 -19.81 9.36 8.70
CA ALA A 118 -19.03 10.59 8.68
C ALA A 118 -19.55 11.53 7.59
N ASN A 119 -19.53 12.82 7.86
CA ASN A 119 -19.74 13.88 6.88
C ASN A 119 -18.64 14.94 7.03
N ALA A 120 -18.78 16.07 6.35
CA ALA A 120 -17.78 17.14 6.37
C ALA A 120 -17.46 17.68 7.79
N HIS A 121 -18.38 17.55 8.75
CA HIS A 121 -18.33 18.24 10.06
C HIS A 121 -18.59 17.33 11.26
N ALA A 122 -18.93 16.06 11.05
CA ALA A 122 -19.27 15.19 12.16
C ALA A 122 -18.93 13.71 11.88
N VAL A 123 -18.65 12.97 12.95
CA VAL A 123 -18.49 11.53 12.96
C VAL A 123 -19.43 10.94 14.02
N VAL A 124 -20.18 9.91 13.67
CA VAL A 124 -21.05 9.15 14.58
C VAL A 124 -20.37 7.81 14.89
N LEU A 125 -20.20 7.54 16.17
CA LEU A 125 -19.56 6.30 16.67
C LEU A 125 -20.61 5.25 17.02
N ALA A 126 -20.21 3.98 17.01
CA ALA A 126 -21.09 2.84 17.31
C ALA A 126 -21.58 2.82 18.77
N ASP A 127 -20.86 3.43 19.68
CA ASP A 127 -21.21 3.55 21.09
C ASP A 127 -22.17 4.74 21.39
N GLY A 128 -22.66 5.42 20.35
CA GLY A 128 -23.60 6.53 20.45
C GLY A 128 -22.94 7.88 20.68
N ARG A 129 -21.62 7.97 20.82
CA ARG A 129 -20.91 9.26 20.86
C ARG A 129 -20.89 9.92 19.49
N ARG A 130 -20.83 11.24 19.50
CA ARG A 130 -20.69 12.09 18.30
C ARG A 130 -19.45 12.97 18.44
N ILE A 131 -18.68 13.06 17.38
CA ILE A 131 -17.57 14.01 17.28
C ILE A 131 -17.98 15.11 16.30
N GLU A 132 -17.98 16.34 16.72
CA GLU A 132 -18.15 17.53 15.89
C GLU A 132 -16.79 18.15 15.60
N ALA A 133 -16.53 18.44 14.33
CA ALA A 133 -15.24 18.95 13.88
C ALA A 133 -15.42 20.07 12.84
N ARG A 134 -14.45 20.96 12.71
CA ARG A 134 -14.43 21.91 11.59
C ARG A 134 -14.24 21.18 10.25
N GLY A 135 -13.53 20.07 10.27
CA GLY A 135 -13.36 19.19 9.12
C GLY A 135 -13.21 17.74 9.52
N VAL A 136 -13.56 16.86 8.60
CA VAL A 136 -13.42 15.39 8.75
C VAL A 136 -12.69 14.85 7.54
N ILE A 137 -11.72 13.94 7.77
CA ILE A 137 -11.03 13.19 6.71
C ILE A 137 -11.31 11.70 6.90
N ASP A 138 -11.91 11.06 5.91
CA ASP A 138 -12.15 9.61 5.89
C ASP A 138 -10.97 8.88 5.24
N THR A 139 -10.30 8.05 6.04
CA THR A 139 -9.15 7.22 5.63
C THR A 139 -9.40 5.71 5.84
N ARG A 140 -10.66 5.28 5.99
CA ARG A 140 -11.08 3.90 6.29
C ARG A 140 -10.93 2.97 5.10
N GLY A 141 -9.73 2.50 4.80
CA GLY A 141 -9.50 1.51 3.76
C GLY A 141 -10.04 1.92 2.37
N ALA A 142 -10.32 0.96 1.51
CA ALA A 142 -10.89 1.22 0.19
C ALA A 142 -12.37 1.65 0.26
N GLY A 143 -12.82 2.37 -0.77
CA GLY A 143 -14.24 2.60 -1.06
C GLY A 143 -14.93 1.35 -1.62
N ASP A 144 -15.99 1.56 -2.37
CA ASP A 144 -16.66 0.48 -3.09
C ASP A 144 -15.84 0.07 -4.32
N LEU A 145 -15.10 -1.02 -4.18
CA LEU A 145 -14.24 -1.55 -5.25
C LEU A 145 -15.03 -2.15 -6.42
N SER A 146 -16.35 -2.38 -6.29
CA SER A 146 -17.18 -2.83 -7.41
C SER A 146 -17.32 -1.77 -8.52
N LEU A 147 -17.00 -0.52 -8.21
CA LEU A 147 -16.98 0.61 -9.15
C LEU A 147 -15.67 0.69 -9.95
N LEU A 148 -14.71 -0.16 -9.60
CA LEU A 148 -13.42 -0.31 -10.27
C LEU A 148 -13.31 -1.70 -10.88
N GLU A 149 -12.69 -1.78 -12.05
CA GLU A 149 -12.27 -3.05 -12.61
C GLU A 149 -10.92 -3.44 -12.01
N CYS A 150 -10.89 -4.54 -11.25
CA CYS A 150 -9.71 -4.96 -10.50
C CYS A 150 -9.27 -6.38 -10.82
N GLY A 151 -7.95 -6.56 -10.99
CA GLY A 151 -7.27 -7.78 -10.59
C GLY A 151 -6.81 -7.62 -9.13
N TRP A 152 -6.15 -8.64 -8.58
CA TRP A 152 -5.84 -8.69 -7.17
C TRP A 152 -4.41 -9.17 -6.91
N GLN A 153 -3.72 -8.47 -6.02
CA GLN A 153 -2.51 -8.97 -5.39
C GLN A 153 -2.89 -9.56 -4.04
N LYS A 154 -2.96 -10.89 -3.97
CA LYS A 154 -3.28 -11.63 -2.74
C LYS A 154 -2.00 -12.04 -2.05
N PHE A 155 -2.00 -12.00 -0.74
CA PHE A 155 -0.83 -12.40 0.03
C PHE A 155 -1.19 -12.94 1.41
N VAL A 156 -0.29 -13.79 1.91
CA VAL A 156 -0.15 -14.14 3.32
C VAL A 156 1.32 -13.95 3.67
N GLY A 157 1.58 -13.33 4.81
CA GLY A 157 2.93 -13.11 5.32
C GLY A 157 3.07 -13.67 6.73
N HIS A 158 4.16 -14.41 6.97
CA HIS A 158 4.52 -14.94 8.29
C HIS A 158 5.85 -14.36 8.75
N GLU A 159 5.90 -13.84 9.96
CA GLU A 159 7.16 -13.58 10.65
C GLU A 159 7.61 -14.88 11.35
N LEU A 160 8.64 -15.50 10.78
CA LEU A 160 9.17 -16.79 11.24
C LEU A 160 10.29 -16.56 12.25
N GLU A 161 10.21 -17.25 13.40
CA GLU A 161 11.33 -17.43 14.31
C GLU A 161 12.03 -18.72 13.96
N LEU A 162 13.34 -18.68 13.68
CA LEU A 162 14.14 -19.79 13.19
C LEU A 162 15.00 -20.39 14.30
N ALA A 163 15.30 -21.68 14.18
CA ALA A 163 16.15 -22.42 15.10
C ALA A 163 17.63 -21.98 15.06
N ALA A 164 18.07 -21.51 13.90
CA ALA A 164 19.44 -21.04 13.66
C ALA A 164 19.41 -19.79 12.76
N PRO A 165 20.50 -19.02 12.71
CA PRO A 165 20.61 -17.88 11.82
C PRO A 165 20.41 -18.29 10.35
N HIS A 166 19.61 -17.47 9.62
CA HIS A 166 19.32 -17.70 8.19
C HIS A 166 20.44 -17.25 7.23
N GLY A 167 21.46 -16.54 7.73
CA GLY A 167 22.62 -16.11 6.95
C GLY A 167 22.39 -15.01 5.90
N GLY A 168 21.16 -14.56 5.70
CA GLY A 168 20.82 -13.50 4.75
C GLY A 168 20.81 -12.11 5.41
N ASP A 169 21.23 -11.09 4.68
CA ASP A 169 21.26 -9.68 5.13
C ASP A 169 20.47 -8.73 4.22
N THR A 170 20.00 -9.24 3.09
CA THR A 170 19.40 -8.45 2.02
C THR A 170 17.98 -8.94 1.73
N PRO A 171 16.96 -8.08 1.74
CA PRO A 171 15.59 -8.45 1.35
C PRO A 171 15.53 -9.00 -0.07
N THR A 172 14.75 -10.05 -0.27
CA THR A 172 14.34 -10.48 -1.60
C THR A 172 12.89 -10.04 -1.81
N ILE A 173 12.70 -8.95 -2.56
CA ILE A 173 11.38 -8.35 -2.73
C ILE A 173 10.51 -9.09 -3.76
N MET A 174 11.12 -10.00 -4.52
CA MET A 174 10.42 -10.76 -5.54
C MET A 174 11.27 -12.00 -5.93
N ASP A 175 10.94 -13.14 -5.35
CA ASP A 175 11.49 -14.43 -5.73
C ASP A 175 10.46 -15.22 -6.55
N ALA A 176 10.51 -15.07 -7.88
CA ALA A 176 9.62 -15.73 -8.82
C ALA A 176 10.19 -17.08 -9.32
N THR A 177 11.22 -17.63 -8.66
CA THR A 177 11.71 -18.99 -8.93
C THR A 177 10.78 -20.07 -8.38
N VAL A 178 9.83 -19.70 -7.54
CA VAL A 178 8.77 -20.56 -7.02
C VAL A 178 7.79 -21.00 -8.11
N ALA A 179 7.11 -22.15 -7.91
CA ALA A 179 6.08 -22.63 -8.83
C ALA A 179 5.00 -21.57 -9.05
N GLN A 180 4.68 -21.29 -10.32
CA GLN A 180 3.67 -20.29 -10.70
C GLN A 180 2.27 -20.92 -10.60
N ILE A 181 1.59 -20.64 -9.49
CA ILE A 181 0.27 -21.19 -9.14
C ILE A 181 -0.66 -20.01 -8.91
N ASP A 182 -1.88 -20.08 -9.42
CA ASP A 182 -2.91 -19.05 -9.24
C ASP A 182 -2.51 -17.67 -9.84
N GLY A 183 -1.79 -17.70 -10.95
CA GLY A 183 -1.30 -16.52 -11.65
C GLY A 183 0.19 -16.27 -11.46
N TYR A 184 0.60 -15.00 -11.44
CA TYR A 184 1.98 -14.61 -11.13
C TYR A 184 2.22 -14.72 -9.63
N ARG A 185 3.06 -15.67 -9.24
CA ARG A 185 3.41 -15.92 -7.83
C ARG A 185 4.88 -15.64 -7.56
N PHE A 186 5.17 -15.08 -6.39
CA PHE A 186 6.52 -14.89 -5.88
C PHE A 186 6.55 -14.97 -4.35
N ALA A 187 7.69 -15.34 -3.80
CA ALA A 187 7.97 -15.17 -2.39
C ALA A 187 8.67 -13.83 -2.15
N TYR A 188 8.28 -13.17 -1.07
CA TYR A 188 8.91 -11.94 -0.60
C TYR A 188 9.51 -12.18 0.76
N THR A 189 10.76 -11.75 1.01
CA THR A 189 11.45 -12.01 2.27
C THR A 189 12.14 -10.77 2.81
N LEU A 190 12.01 -10.59 4.15
CA LEU A 190 12.71 -9.55 4.90
C LEU A 190 13.49 -10.17 6.06
N PRO A 191 14.82 -10.06 6.06
CA PRO A 191 15.65 -10.48 7.20
C PRO A 191 15.54 -9.46 8.34
N LEU A 192 14.66 -9.71 9.31
CA LEU A 192 14.38 -8.77 10.40
C LEU A 192 15.44 -8.82 11.50
N SER A 193 16.02 -10.00 11.75
CA SER A 193 17.16 -10.24 12.63
C SER A 193 17.88 -11.52 12.21
N PRO A 194 19.01 -11.91 12.78
CA PRO A 194 19.68 -13.15 12.38
C PRO A 194 18.81 -14.39 12.41
N THR A 195 17.84 -14.50 13.32
CA THR A 195 16.93 -15.63 13.50
C THR A 195 15.46 -15.29 13.24
N ARG A 196 15.15 -14.10 12.70
CA ARG A 196 13.80 -13.70 12.34
C ARG A 196 13.72 -13.33 10.88
N MET A 197 12.87 -14.04 10.16
CA MET A 197 12.61 -13.82 8.74
C MET A 197 11.13 -13.59 8.51
N PHE A 198 10.77 -12.47 7.90
CA PHE A 198 9.43 -12.32 7.34
C PHE A 198 9.41 -12.96 5.96
N VAL A 199 8.44 -13.82 5.72
CA VAL A 199 8.22 -14.49 4.43
C VAL A 199 6.77 -14.29 4.02
N GLU A 200 6.55 -13.77 2.82
CA GLU A 200 5.23 -13.58 2.25
C GLU A 200 5.10 -14.37 0.96
N ASP A 201 4.01 -15.12 0.81
CA ASP A 201 3.60 -15.73 -0.46
C ASP A 201 2.56 -14.82 -1.11
N THR A 202 2.91 -14.30 -2.28
CA THR A 202 2.10 -13.32 -3.00
C THR A 202 1.76 -13.82 -4.38
N CYS A 203 0.50 -13.63 -4.81
CA CYS A 203 0.10 -13.91 -6.19
C CYS A 203 -0.81 -12.84 -6.78
N TYR A 204 -0.63 -12.59 -8.08
CA TYR A 204 -1.50 -11.74 -8.89
C TYR A 204 -2.59 -12.61 -9.52
N SER A 205 -3.81 -12.50 -9.00
CA SER A 205 -4.95 -13.36 -9.30
C SER A 205 -6.14 -12.53 -9.80
N ASP A 206 -7.05 -13.19 -10.52
CA ASP A 206 -8.25 -12.54 -11.05
C ASP A 206 -9.39 -12.40 -10.00
N THR A 207 -9.22 -12.99 -8.81
CA THR A 207 -10.21 -12.97 -7.72
C THR A 207 -9.60 -12.54 -6.38
N PRO A 208 -10.37 -11.87 -5.49
CA PRO A 208 -9.86 -11.37 -4.19
C PRO A 208 -9.75 -12.45 -3.10
N GLY A 209 -10.33 -13.63 -3.27
CA GLY A 209 -10.34 -14.66 -2.23
C GLY A 209 -8.94 -15.11 -1.82
N VAL A 210 -8.64 -15.05 -0.52
CA VAL A 210 -7.36 -15.49 0.06
C VAL A 210 -7.58 -16.80 0.79
N ASP A 211 -6.93 -17.87 0.32
CA ASP A 211 -6.82 -19.13 1.06
C ASP A 211 -5.57 -19.04 1.95
N ALA A 212 -5.77 -18.57 3.18
CA ALA A 212 -4.69 -18.35 4.12
C ALA A 212 -3.96 -19.65 4.49
N ALA A 213 -4.67 -20.79 4.56
CA ALA A 213 -4.07 -22.08 4.89
C ALA A 213 -3.15 -22.57 3.74
N ALA A 214 -3.61 -22.48 2.49
CA ALA A 214 -2.81 -22.88 1.34
C ALA A 214 -1.57 -22.00 1.16
N LEU A 215 -1.71 -20.67 1.31
CA LEU A 215 -0.58 -19.75 1.21
C LEU A 215 0.41 -19.94 2.38
N GLY A 216 -0.10 -20.15 3.60
CA GLY A 216 0.72 -20.45 4.77
C GLY A 216 1.53 -21.74 4.62
N ALA A 217 0.92 -22.80 4.05
CA ALA A 217 1.64 -24.05 3.72
C ALA A 217 2.76 -23.82 2.70
N ARG A 218 2.54 -22.95 1.70
CA ARG A 218 3.57 -22.57 0.71
C ARG A 218 4.73 -21.80 1.36
N ILE A 219 4.46 -20.95 2.37
CA ILE A 219 5.52 -20.29 3.16
C ILE A 219 6.36 -21.31 3.90
N GLY A 220 5.74 -22.30 4.56
CA GLY A 220 6.45 -23.38 5.22
C GLY A 220 7.35 -24.20 4.25
N ALA A 221 6.81 -24.55 3.07
CA ALA A 221 7.56 -25.22 2.03
C ALA A 221 8.73 -24.37 1.50
N TYR A 222 8.53 -23.06 1.34
CA TYR A 222 9.60 -22.14 0.94
C TYR A 222 10.71 -22.09 2.00
N ALA A 223 10.36 -21.95 3.27
CA ALA A 223 11.31 -21.94 4.39
C ALA A 223 12.13 -23.25 4.43
N ALA A 224 11.48 -24.41 4.30
CA ALA A 224 12.13 -25.69 4.24
C ALA A 224 13.10 -25.79 3.04
N GLY A 225 12.69 -25.30 1.87
CA GLY A 225 13.53 -25.22 0.67
C GLY A 225 14.76 -24.31 0.80
N GLN A 226 14.71 -23.33 1.71
CA GLN A 226 15.87 -22.50 2.09
C GLN A 226 16.75 -23.16 3.17
N GLY A 227 16.39 -24.34 3.68
CA GLY A 227 17.07 -25.01 4.78
C GLY A 227 16.77 -24.39 6.16
N TRP A 228 15.70 -23.61 6.29
CA TRP A 228 15.34 -22.96 7.55
C TRP A 228 14.45 -23.87 8.39
N THR A 229 14.85 -24.10 9.64
CA THR A 229 14.03 -24.80 10.64
C THR A 229 13.21 -23.76 11.40
N VAL A 230 11.91 -23.75 11.16
CA VAL A 230 10.97 -22.83 11.81
C VAL A 230 10.64 -23.35 13.21
N LYS A 231 10.84 -22.54 14.25
CA LYS A 231 10.40 -22.80 15.63
C LYS A 231 8.93 -22.44 15.84
N GLN A 232 8.56 -21.22 15.39
CA GLN A 232 7.20 -20.72 15.51
C GLN A 232 6.94 -19.60 14.49
N VAL A 233 5.67 -19.35 14.24
CA VAL A 233 5.17 -18.17 13.55
C VAL A 233 4.86 -17.12 14.61
N ALA A 234 5.65 -16.05 14.66
CA ALA A 234 5.51 -14.99 15.66
C ALA A 234 4.41 -13.99 15.31
N ARG A 235 4.12 -13.82 14.02
CA ARG A 235 3.10 -12.92 13.50
C ARG A 235 2.64 -13.38 12.12
N GLU A 236 1.37 -13.19 11.86
CA GLU A 236 0.76 -13.45 10.55
C GLU A 236 0.06 -12.22 10.04
N GLU A 237 0.08 -12.00 8.73
CA GLU A 237 -0.77 -11.02 8.05
C GLU A 237 -1.33 -11.62 6.76
N ALA A 238 -2.48 -11.12 6.32
CA ALA A 238 -3.10 -11.54 5.08
C ALA A 238 -3.86 -10.38 4.46
N GLY A 239 -3.95 -10.38 3.14
CA GLY A 239 -4.69 -9.34 2.44
C GLY A 239 -4.85 -9.60 0.95
N ALA A 240 -5.74 -8.81 0.36
CA ALA A 240 -5.90 -8.72 -1.08
C ALA A 240 -5.92 -7.24 -1.46
N LEU A 241 -4.91 -6.81 -2.20
CA LEU A 241 -4.80 -5.44 -2.69
C LEU A 241 -5.37 -5.34 -4.10
N PRO A 242 -6.18 -4.32 -4.39
CA PRO A 242 -6.70 -4.11 -5.73
C PRO A 242 -5.59 -3.69 -6.70
N VAL A 243 -5.52 -4.37 -7.83
CA VAL A 243 -4.75 -3.96 -9.02
C VAL A 243 -5.76 -3.35 -9.98
N VAL A 244 -5.78 -2.03 -10.09
CA VAL A 244 -6.82 -1.33 -10.82
C VAL A 244 -6.53 -1.32 -12.32
N LEU A 245 -7.42 -1.90 -13.09
CA LEU A 245 -7.36 -1.96 -14.54
C LEU A 245 -8.07 -0.76 -15.19
N ASP A 246 -9.28 -0.43 -14.68
CA ASP A 246 -10.11 0.70 -15.09
C ASP A 246 -11.16 1.03 -14.02
N GLY A 247 -12.09 1.94 -14.30
CA GLY A 247 -13.22 2.23 -13.42
C GLY A 247 -13.70 3.67 -13.51
N ASP A 248 -14.78 3.94 -12.79
CA ASP A 248 -15.36 5.27 -12.63
C ASP A 248 -14.82 5.91 -11.35
N PHE A 249 -13.88 6.84 -11.50
CA PHE A 249 -13.28 7.54 -10.37
C PHE A 249 -14.29 8.38 -9.59
N GLU A 250 -15.21 9.06 -10.27
CA GLU A 250 -16.16 9.95 -9.60
C GLU A 250 -17.17 9.12 -8.80
N ALA A 251 -17.67 8.02 -9.35
CA ALA A 251 -18.51 7.09 -8.62
C ALA A 251 -17.78 6.49 -7.41
N TYR A 252 -16.51 6.07 -7.60
CA TYR A 252 -15.67 5.55 -6.52
C TYR A 252 -15.45 6.60 -5.42
N TRP A 253 -15.16 7.84 -5.78
CA TRP A 253 -15.03 8.93 -4.82
C TRP A 253 -16.33 9.15 -4.03
N GLN A 254 -17.49 9.11 -4.67
CA GLN A 254 -18.79 9.33 -4.05
C GLN A 254 -19.24 8.17 -3.15
N SER A 255 -18.75 6.95 -3.37
CA SER A 255 -19.19 5.74 -2.65
C SER A 255 -18.98 5.79 -1.13
N GLY A 256 -18.03 6.56 -0.64
CA GLY A 256 -17.71 6.67 0.79
C GLY A 256 -18.46 7.78 1.55
N GLY A 257 -19.51 8.36 0.96
CA GLY A 257 -20.26 9.50 1.51
C GLY A 257 -19.98 10.80 0.77
N HIS A 258 -21.04 11.63 0.69
CA HIS A 258 -20.97 12.93 0.02
C HIS A 258 -20.29 13.98 0.89
N ASN A 259 -19.57 14.90 0.27
CA ASN A 259 -18.97 16.08 0.91
C ASN A 259 -18.04 15.79 2.10
N VAL A 260 -17.48 14.58 2.18
CA VAL A 260 -16.44 14.27 3.17
C VAL A 260 -15.08 14.15 2.45
N ALA A 261 -14.08 14.80 3.00
CA ALA A 261 -12.72 14.69 2.50
C ALA A 261 -12.22 13.24 2.66
N LYS A 262 -11.51 12.71 1.67
CA LYS A 262 -11.01 11.33 1.67
C LYS A 262 -9.51 11.31 1.42
N ALA A 263 -8.80 10.34 2.03
CA ALA A 263 -7.39 10.14 1.81
C ALA A 263 -7.03 8.64 1.80
N GLY A 264 -5.80 8.32 1.37
CA GLY A 264 -5.33 6.95 1.24
C GLY A 264 -6.16 6.14 0.22
N MET A 265 -6.36 4.87 0.50
CA MET A 265 -7.11 3.98 -0.40
C MET A 265 -8.57 4.45 -0.61
N ARG A 266 -9.18 5.07 0.40
CA ARG A 266 -10.53 5.65 0.30
C ARG A 266 -10.64 6.71 -0.80
N ALA A 267 -9.56 7.40 -1.11
CA ALA A 267 -9.45 8.40 -2.17
C ALA A 267 -8.90 7.84 -3.50
N GLY A 268 -8.66 6.54 -3.62
CA GLY A 268 -7.98 5.95 -4.78
C GLY A 268 -6.49 6.31 -4.86
N LEU A 269 -5.88 6.74 -3.75
CA LEU A 269 -4.48 7.14 -3.67
C LEU A 269 -3.59 5.92 -3.35
N PHE A 270 -3.42 5.06 -4.33
CA PHE A 270 -2.52 3.90 -4.34
C PHE A 270 -2.10 3.56 -5.77
N HIS A 271 -0.99 2.87 -5.92
CA HIS A 271 -0.45 2.55 -7.25
C HIS A 271 -1.31 1.51 -7.95
N PRO A 272 -1.85 1.77 -9.16
CA PRO A 272 -2.81 0.87 -9.80
C PRO A 272 -2.30 -0.55 -10.06
N THR A 273 -0.99 -0.69 -10.36
CA THR A 273 -0.40 -1.99 -10.74
C THR A 273 0.03 -2.83 -9.53
N THR A 274 0.32 -2.20 -8.40
CA THR A 274 0.95 -2.87 -7.24
C THR A 274 0.15 -2.75 -5.94
N GLY A 275 -0.94 -1.96 -5.91
CA GLY A 275 -1.66 -1.65 -4.68
C GLY A 275 -0.88 -0.79 -3.66
N TYR A 276 0.34 -0.42 -4.00
CA TYR A 276 1.29 0.27 -3.12
C TYR A 276 0.85 1.69 -2.78
N SER A 277 0.70 2.01 -1.50
CA SER A 277 0.07 3.26 -1.07
C SER A 277 0.97 4.20 -0.26
N LEU A 278 2.13 3.74 0.24
CA LEU A 278 2.97 4.53 1.15
C LEU A 278 3.45 5.86 0.54
N PRO A 279 3.93 5.94 -0.71
CA PRO A 279 4.36 7.22 -1.28
C PRO A 279 3.24 8.25 -1.36
N ASP A 280 2.00 7.79 -1.64
CA ASP A 280 0.83 8.67 -1.67
C ASP A 280 0.41 9.10 -0.28
N ALA A 281 0.45 8.20 0.69
CA ALA A 281 0.12 8.50 2.08
C ALA A 281 1.05 9.58 2.64
N VAL A 282 2.37 9.49 2.37
CA VAL A 282 3.34 10.51 2.77
C VAL A 282 3.07 11.86 2.10
N ARG A 283 2.88 11.86 0.76
CA ARG A 283 2.58 13.10 0.02
C ARG A 283 1.30 13.77 0.50
N THR A 284 0.28 12.97 0.79
CA THR A 284 -1.00 13.48 1.27
C THR A 284 -0.88 14.03 2.69
N ALA A 285 -0.17 13.34 3.58
CA ALA A 285 0.09 13.82 4.94
C ALA A 285 0.85 15.15 4.93
N ALA A 286 1.92 15.24 4.13
CA ALA A 286 2.69 16.47 3.95
C ALA A 286 1.85 17.62 3.39
N LEU A 287 1.00 17.33 2.39
CA LEU A 287 0.11 18.31 1.79
C LEU A 287 -0.89 18.85 2.80
N ILE A 288 -1.57 17.97 3.56
CA ILE A 288 -2.58 18.37 4.56
C ILE A 288 -1.93 19.19 5.68
N ALA A 289 -0.76 18.76 6.18
CA ALA A 289 -0.08 19.48 7.27
C ALA A 289 0.35 20.91 6.90
N ARG A 290 0.54 21.19 5.61
CA ARG A 290 0.88 22.53 5.09
C ARG A 290 -0.32 23.44 4.88
N GLN A 291 -1.56 22.95 5.01
CA GLN A 291 -2.77 23.77 4.83
C GLN A 291 -2.94 24.79 5.96
N ARG A 292 -3.77 25.79 5.72
CA ARG A 292 -4.19 26.79 6.71
C ARG A 292 -5.68 26.66 7.03
N ASP A 293 -6.49 26.22 6.08
CA ASP A 293 -7.91 25.98 6.25
C ASP A 293 -8.18 24.47 6.37
N TYR A 294 -8.75 24.08 7.51
CA TYR A 294 -9.14 22.72 7.83
C TYR A 294 -10.67 22.54 7.84
N SER A 295 -11.42 23.48 7.23
CA SER A 295 -12.85 23.30 7.04
C SER A 295 -13.15 22.08 6.16
N GLY A 296 -14.26 21.40 6.42
CA GLY A 296 -14.65 20.20 5.68
C GLY A 296 -14.75 20.43 4.18
N THR A 297 -15.26 21.58 3.74
CA THR A 297 -15.35 21.94 2.31
C THR A 297 -13.97 22.13 1.70
N ALA A 298 -13.10 22.93 2.32
CA ALA A 298 -11.75 23.17 1.78
C ALA A 298 -10.94 21.88 1.68
N LEU A 299 -11.02 20.99 2.68
CA LEU A 299 -10.35 19.69 2.66
C LEU A 299 -10.93 18.76 1.59
N CYS A 300 -12.26 18.75 1.42
CA CYS A 300 -12.91 17.93 0.41
C CYS A 300 -12.47 18.34 -1.00
N ASP A 301 -12.52 19.64 -1.31
CA ASP A 301 -12.14 20.18 -2.61
C ASP A 301 -10.66 19.92 -2.92
N LEU A 302 -9.79 20.17 -1.92
CA LEU A 302 -8.35 19.92 -2.04
C LEU A 302 -8.07 18.45 -2.37
N LEU A 303 -8.60 17.52 -1.55
CA LEU A 303 -8.29 16.11 -1.65
C LEU A 303 -8.96 15.46 -2.86
N HIS A 304 -10.18 15.88 -3.22
CA HIS A 304 -10.82 15.46 -4.47
C HIS A 304 -9.98 15.87 -5.68
N GLY A 305 -9.56 17.14 -5.73
CA GLY A 305 -8.72 17.64 -6.82
C GLY A 305 -7.38 16.92 -6.94
N VAL A 306 -6.75 16.55 -5.81
CA VAL A 306 -5.51 15.76 -5.78
C VAL A 306 -5.76 14.33 -6.27
N ALA A 307 -6.80 13.68 -5.77
CA ALA A 307 -7.13 12.30 -6.12
C ALA A 307 -7.51 12.18 -7.62
N LYS A 308 -8.33 13.09 -8.14
CA LYS A 308 -8.72 13.15 -9.55
C LYS A 308 -7.51 13.32 -10.47
N ARG A 309 -6.64 14.30 -10.21
CA ARG A 309 -5.40 14.49 -10.97
C ARG A 309 -4.50 13.25 -10.92
N THR A 310 -4.38 12.63 -9.75
CA THR A 310 -3.59 11.41 -9.58
C THR A 310 -4.17 10.25 -10.38
N TRP A 311 -5.49 10.09 -10.38
CA TRP A 311 -6.19 9.10 -11.20
C TRP A 311 -5.91 9.29 -12.69
N GLU A 312 -6.03 10.50 -13.21
CA GLU A 312 -5.77 10.83 -14.60
C GLU A 312 -4.31 10.55 -15.01
N GLN A 313 -3.35 11.01 -14.19
CA GLN A 313 -1.92 10.80 -14.43
C GLN A 313 -1.53 9.32 -14.42
N ARG A 314 -2.30 8.48 -13.71
CA ARG A 314 -2.05 7.04 -13.58
C ARG A 314 -2.70 6.17 -14.66
N ARG A 315 -3.28 6.77 -15.68
CA ARG A 315 -3.83 6.05 -16.86
C ARG A 315 -2.81 5.09 -17.47
N PHE A 316 -1.54 5.48 -17.55
CA PHE A 316 -0.46 4.63 -18.04
C PHE A 316 -0.29 3.34 -17.21
N TYR A 317 -0.31 3.44 -15.90
CA TYR A 317 -0.16 2.27 -15.02
C TYR A 317 -1.38 1.35 -15.08
N ARG A 318 -2.60 1.90 -15.19
CA ARG A 318 -3.82 1.10 -15.41
C ARG A 318 -3.76 0.37 -16.75
N MET A 319 -3.26 1.01 -17.80
CA MET A 319 -3.00 0.34 -19.08
C MET A 319 -2.03 -0.84 -18.92
N LEU A 320 -0.92 -0.67 -18.19
CA LEU A 320 0.02 -1.76 -17.93
C LEU A 320 -0.60 -2.87 -17.09
N ALA A 321 -1.44 -2.54 -16.11
CA ALA A 321 -2.19 -3.52 -15.33
C ALA A 321 -3.15 -4.33 -16.23
N ARG A 322 -3.89 -3.68 -17.14
CA ARG A 322 -4.70 -4.38 -18.16
C ARG A 322 -3.87 -5.33 -19.03
N MET A 323 -2.73 -4.87 -19.50
CA MET A 323 -1.83 -5.72 -20.30
C MET A 323 -1.36 -6.95 -19.50
N LEU A 324 -1.00 -6.77 -18.22
CA LEU A 324 -0.56 -7.85 -17.35
C LEU A 324 -1.67 -8.89 -17.14
N PHE A 325 -2.90 -8.46 -16.89
CA PHE A 325 -4.01 -9.34 -16.55
C PHE A 325 -4.72 -9.93 -17.76
N ARG A 326 -4.84 -9.17 -18.86
CA ARG A 326 -5.62 -9.58 -20.05
C ARG A 326 -4.77 -10.12 -21.20
N ALA A 327 -3.51 -9.68 -21.34
CA ALA A 327 -2.67 -10.11 -22.46
C ALA A 327 -1.71 -11.24 -22.11
N ALA A 328 -1.28 -11.35 -20.85
CA ALA A 328 -0.37 -12.39 -20.40
C ALA A 328 -1.14 -13.59 -19.83
N GLU A 329 -0.75 -14.81 -20.25
CA GLU A 329 -1.20 -16.03 -19.59
C GLU A 329 -0.82 -16.00 -18.10
N PRO A 330 -1.73 -16.38 -17.17
CA PRO A 330 -1.52 -16.20 -15.74
C PRO A 330 -0.15 -16.73 -15.25
N GLN A 331 0.23 -17.95 -15.59
CA GLN A 331 1.50 -18.55 -15.18
C GLN A 331 2.73 -17.95 -15.88
N MET A 332 2.52 -17.14 -16.92
CA MET A 332 3.60 -16.50 -17.68
C MET A 332 3.76 -15.01 -17.33
N ARG A 333 2.91 -14.47 -16.47
CA ARG A 333 2.97 -13.06 -16.04
C ARG A 333 4.33 -12.69 -15.42
N TYR A 334 5.03 -13.63 -14.80
CA TYR A 334 6.37 -13.40 -14.25
C TYR A 334 7.38 -12.94 -15.30
N LYS A 335 7.25 -13.32 -16.58
CA LYS A 335 8.13 -12.87 -17.67
C LYS A 335 8.04 -11.36 -17.91
N VAL A 336 6.89 -10.77 -17.64
CA VAL A 336 6.70 -9.32 -17.73
C VAL A 336 7.54 -8.62 -16.66
N LEU A 337 7.51 -9.15 -15.44
CA LEU A 337 8.26 -8.61 -14.30
C LEU A 337 9.76 -8.91 -14.41
N ASP A 338 10.16 -10.11 -14.86
CA ASP A 338 11.57 -10.44 -15.18
C ASP A 338 12.17 -9.39 -16.12
N ARG A 339 11.46 -9.10 -17.23
CA ARG A 339 11.91 -8.07 -18.17
C ARG A 339 11.96 -6.68 -17.53
N PHE A 340 10.95 -6.32 -16.75
CA PHE A 340 10.88 -5.02 -16.08
C PHE A 340 12.06 -4.81 -15.14
N TYR A 341 12.44 -5.80 -14.35
CA TYR A 341 13.59 -5.72 -13.43
C TYR A 341 14.96 -5.75 -14.10
N ARG A 342 15.04 -5.94 -15.41
CA ARG A 342 16.27 -5.73 -16.21
C ARG A 342 16.47 -4.27 -16.60
N LEU A 343 15.48 -3.40 -16.37
CA LEU A 343 15.57 -1.99 -16.66
C LEU A 343 16.46 -1.26 -15.63
N ASP A 344 16.73 0.01 -15.91
CA ASP A 344 17.50 0.88 -15.03
C ASP A 344 16.87 0.97 -13.63
N PRO A 345 17.64 0.83 -12.52
CA PRO A 345 17.09 0.87 -11.16
C PRO A 345 16.38 2.16 -10.83
N ALA A 346 16.84 3.30 -11.34
CA ALA A 346 16.18 4.59 -11.09
C ALA A 346 14.82 4.67 -11.82
N LEU A 347 14.69 4.05 -13.00
CA LEU A 347 13.40 3.90 -13.69
C LEU A 347 12.46 3.02 -12.86
N VAL A 348 12.94 1.88 -12.36
CA VAL A 348 12.16 0.98 -11.51
C VAL A 348 11.67 1.72 -10.26
N GLY A 349 12.55 2.45 -9.57
CA GLY A 349 12.20 3.25 -8.40
C GLY A 349 11.12 4.31 -8.72
N ARG A 350 11.28 5.06 -9.83
CA ARG A 350 10.26 6.04 -10.25
C ARG A 350 8.91 5.39 -10.60
N PHE A 351 8.93 4.18 -11.13
CA PHE A 351 7.71 3.41 -11.39
C PHE A 351 6.95 3.12 -10.10
N TYR A 352 7.61 2.54 -9.09
CA TYR A 352 6.99 2.24 -7.80
C TYR A 352 6.51 3.48 -7.06
N ALA A 353 7.23 4.59 -7.17
CA ALA A 353 6.82 5.88 -6.63
C ALA A 353 5.65 6.55 -7.38
N GLY A 354 5.18 5.97 -8.51
CA GLY A 354 4.15 6.55 -9.37
C GLY A 354 4.61 7.83 -10.09
N ARG A 355 5.91 7.96 -10.37
CA ARG A 355 6.57 9.17 -10.92
C ARG A 355 7.33 8.90 -12.23
N SER A 356 6.92 7.89 -13.00
CA SER A 356 7.55 7.59 -14.30
C SER A 356 7.50 8.79 -15.24
N THR A 357 8.65 9.15 -15.79
CA THR A 357 8.79 10.17 -16.82
C THR A 357 8.25 9.67 -18.17
N ILE A 358 8.11 10.55 -19.15
CA ILE A 358 7.75 10.16 -20.53
C ILE A 358 8.79 9.18 -21.09
N GLY A 359 10.09 9.43 -20.86
CA GLY A 359 11.17 8.54 -21.27
C GLY A 359 11.08 7.16 -20.62
N ASP A 360 10.73 7.09 -19.32
CA ASP A 360 10.51 5.82 -18.62
C ASP A 360 9.35 5.04 -19.24
N LYS A 361 8.22 5.72 -19.50
CA LYS A 361 7.03 5.11 -20.13
C LYS A 361 7.35 4.52 -21.50
N MET A 362 8.08 5.27 -22.31
CA MET A 362 8.55 4.80 -23.61
C MET A 362 9.49 3.59 -23.45
N ARG A 363 10.44 3.63 -22.53
CA ARG A 363 11.40 2.55 -22.29
C ARG A 363 10.72 1.27 -21.80
N ILE A 364 9.67 1.36 -20.96
CA ILE A 364 8.89 0.21 -20.50
C ILE A 364 8.18 -0.47 -21.68
N LEU A 365 7.64 0.31 -22.62
CA LEU A 365 6.88 -0.21 -23.77
C LEU A 365 7.76 -0.70 -24.92
N THR A 366 9.01 -0.24 -25.04
CA THR A 366 9.90 -0.59 -26.17
C THR A 366 10.65 -1.89 -25.95
N GLY A 367 11.07 -2.56 -27.04
CA GLY A 367 11.80 -3.81 -27.07
C GLY A 367 10.88 -5.02 -27.31
N LYS A 368 11.45 -6.24 -27.26
CA LYS A 368 10.69 -7.49 -27.52
C LYS A 368 9.59 -7.67 -26.47
N PRO A 369 8.29 -7.63 -26.83
CA PRO A 369 7.21 -7.75 -25.87
C PRO A 369 7.21 -9.17 -25.23
N PRO A 370 6.98 -9.29 -23.92
CA PRO A 370 6.88 -10.56 -23.23
C PRO A 370 5.52 -11.24 -23.42
N VAL A 371 4.61 -10.60 -24.16
CA VAL A 371 3.25 -11.06 -24.44
C VAL A 371 2.97 -10.96 -25.94
N PRO A 372 2.01 -11.73 -26.51
CA PRO A 372 1.62 -11.63 -27.90
C PRO A 372 1.17 -10.21 -28.27
N ILE A 373 1.73 -9.64 -29.36
CA ILE A 373 1.51 -8.24 -29.74
C ILE A 373 0.02 -7.95 -29.97
N GLY A 374 -0.71 -8.86 -30.62
CA GLY A 374 -2.16 -8.69 -30.86
C GLY A 374 -2.96 -8.59 -29.56
N ARG A 375 -2.69 -9.47 -28.58
CA ARG A 375 -3.35 -9.43 -27.27
C ARG A 375 -2.98 -8.16 -26.49
N ALA A 376 -1.70 -7.76 -26.54
CA ALA A 376 -1.27 -6.50 -25.92
C ALA A 376 -2.03 -5.30 -26.47
N PHE A 377 -2.20 -5.23 -27.80
CA PHE A 377 -2.92 -4.15 -28.45
C PHE A 377 -4.42 -4.14 -28.11
N SER A 378 -5.09 -5.32 -28.11
CA SER A 378 -6.49 -5.43 -27.67
C SER A 378 -6.68 -4.98 -26.22
N ALA A 379 -5.79 -5.41 -25.31
CA ALA A 379 -5.82 -5.01 -23.91
C ALA A 379 -5.58 -3.49 -23.71
N MET A 380 -4.71 -2.86 -24.53
CA MET A 380 -4.51 -1.40 -24.51
C MET A 380 -5.76 -0.63 -24.90
N LEU A 381 -6.54 -1.15 -25.85
CA LEU A 381 -7.79 -0.53 -26.34
C LEU A 381 -9.00 -0.84 -25.44
N GLY A 382 -8.84 -1.58 -24.35
CA GLY A 382 -9.93 -1.97 -23.47
C GLY A 382 -10.88 -3.02 -24.07
N ARG A 383 -10.47 -3.71 -25.15
CA ARG A 383 -11.27 -4.76 -25.79
C ARG A 383 -10.98 -6.10 -25.10
N PRO A 384 -11.97 -7.00 -24.92
CA PRO A 384 -11.70 -8.36 -24.49
C PRO A 384 -10.73 -9.04 -25.45
N ALA A 385 -9.80 -9.85 -24.92
CA ALA A 385 -8.80 -10.58 -25.70
C ALA A 385 -9.41 -11.80 -26.39
#